data_5680d6ce957836ace2fa1d39cefc60d8
#
_entry.id   5680d6ce957836ace2fa1d39cefc60d8
#
_cell.length_a   1.000
_cell.length_b   1.000
_cell.length_c   1.000
_cell.angle_alpha   90.00
_cell.angle_beta   90.00
_cell.angle_gamma   90.00
#
_symmetry.space_group_name_H-M   'P 1'
#
loop_
_entity.id
_entity.type
_entity.pdbx_description
1 polymer ?
#
loop_
_entity_poly.entity_id
_entity_poly.type
_entity_poly.pdbx_seq_one_letter_code
_entity_poly.pdbx_strand_id
1 'polypeptide(L)'
;MSRWTDQWKEFVRETSYVHNLKEVKISNDQFWRSYGIYDKILMHSGYPGEILSKISSFISPKATFLDIGAGTGAFAIPLSRKTTQTIAVDPSAYQLQILSEKARQEGLTNIITIEKEWKDVQPSEISRMNVSGAGISGVENSGVDYSLAAYSLFDEDIEKFLTKMIDVTKKGIFIVFRAEGVDSLNEFAYGPRPYADYLCLHHILKDMGYPFDLILFQRDYSLPIDLLFKVYRSSKKGRDELLGHLSREGRLQERADGKWAAFSAKDALLYRIR
;
A
#
# COMPACT_ATOMS: atom_id res chain seq x y z
N MET A 1 5.49 -20.19 -16.24
CA MET A 1 5.62 -19.05 -15.29
C MET A 1 6.99 -18.42 -15.47
N SER A 2 7.10 -17.12 -15.35
CA SER A 2 8.41 -16.48 -15.48
C SER A 2 9.20 -16.63 -14.16
N ARG A 3 10.53 -16.53 -14.23
CA ARG A 3 11.42 -16.50 -13.05
C ARG A 3 10.94 -15.46 -12.01
N TRP A 4 10.39 -14.35 -12.47
CA TRP A 4 9.93 -13.25 -11.64
C TRP A 4 8.66 -13.58 -10.86
N THR A 5 7.74 -14.32 -11.47
CA THR A 5 6.52 -14.80 -10.82
C THR A 5 6.84 -15.81 -9.71
N ASP A 6 7.85 -16.68 -9.91
CA ASP A 6 8.29 -17.62 -8.88
C ASP A 6 8.96 -16.90 -7.72
N GLN A 7 9.84 -15.93 -8.01
CA GLN A 7 10.46 -15.06 -6.99
C GLN A 7 9.39 -14.29 -6.18
N TRP A 8 8.35 -13.78 -6.85
CA TRP A 8 7.24 -13.10 -6.18
C TRP A 8 6.50 -14.01 -5.23
N LYS A 9 6.18 -15.23 -5.66
CA LYS A 9 5.50 -16.22 -4.82
C LYS A 9 6.29 -16.56 -3.56
N GLU A 10 7.59 -16.82 -3.70
CA GLU A 10 8.48 -17.08 -2.58
C GLU A 10 8.49 -15.90 -1.61
N PHE A 11 8.68 -14.68 -2.12
CA PHE A 11 8.64 -13.46 -1.33
C PHE A 11 7.33 -13.33 -0.53
N VAL A 12 6.16 -13.50 -1.19
CA VAL A 12 4.85 -13.36 -0.52
C VAL A 12 4.67 -14.44 0.55
N ARG A 13 5.04 -15.68 0.29
CA ARG A 13 4.92 -16.79 1.24
C ARG A 13 5.76 -16.58 2.49
N GLU A 14 6.98 -16.11 2.34
CA GLU A 14 7.94 -16.00 3.43
C GLU A 14 7.81 -14.67 4.21
N THR A 15 7.33 -13.61 3.57
CA THR A 15 7.37 -12.27 4.16
C THR A 15 6.02 -11.60 4.36
N SER A 16 4.97 -12.08 3.68
CA SER A 16 3.65 -11.47 3.78
C SER A 16 3.05 -11.70 5.19
N TYR A 17 2.61 -10.61 5.81
CA TYR A 17 1.87 -10.71 7.06
C TYR A 17 0.57 -11.53 6.88
N VAL A 18 -0.04 -11.47 5.71
CA VAL A 18 -1.27 -12.22 5.39
C VAL A 18 -1.06 -13.73 5.48
N HIS A 19 0.11 -14.22 5.04
CA HIS A 19 0.47 -15.63 5.20
C HIS A 19 0.68 -16.01 6.67
N ASN A 20 1.45 -15.18 7.39
CA ASN A 20 1.69 -15.39 8.83
C ASN A 20 0.38 -15.37 9.65
N LEU A 21 -0.62 -14.55 9.26
CA LEU A 21 -1.92 -14.55 9.94
C LEU A 21 -2.65 -15.89 9.87
N LYS A 22 -2.54 -16.59 8.73
CA LYS A 22 -3.14 -17.92 8.55
C LYS A 22 -2.49 -18.95 9.48
N GLU A 23 -1.16 -18.89 9.63
CA GLU A 23 -0.42 -19.80 10.53
C GLU A 23 -0.79 -19.60 12.00
N VAL A 24 -0.88 -18.34 12.45
CA VAL A 24 -1.22 -18.02 13.85
C VAL A 24 -2.74 -17.93 14.10
N LYS A 25 -3.57 -18.20 13.09
CA LYS A 25 -5.05 -18.17 13.17
C LYS A 25 -5.62 -16.84 13.69
N ILE A 26 -5.03 -15.73 13.32
CA ILE A 26 -5.50 -14.38 13.64
C ILE A 26 -6.14 -13.78 12.38
N SER A 27 -7.29 -13.11 12.52
CA SER A 27 -7.91 -12.41 11.39
C SER A 27 -7.12 -11.16 11.02
N ASN A 28 -7.26 -10.70 9.77
CA ASN A 28 -6.71 -9.44 9.27
C ASN A 28 -7.10 -8.26 10.19
N ASP A 29 -8.37 -8.21 10.56
CA ASP A 29 -8.91 -7.18 11.45
C ASP A 29 -8.29 -7.20 12.85
N GLN A 30 -8.14 -8.39 13.46
CA GLN A 30 -7.45 -8.53 14.75
C GLN A 30 -5.99 -8.05 14.69
N PHE A 31 -5.29 -8.36 13.60
CA PHE A 31 -3.92 -7.90 13.39
C PHE A 31 -3.85 -6.37 13.38
N TRP A 32 -4.65 -5.71 12.53
CA TRP A 32 -4.61 -4.25 12.40
C TRP A 32 -5.06 -3.53 13.67
N ARG A 33 -6.07 -4.04 14.38
CA ARG A 33 -6.45 -3.52 15.72
C ARG A 33 -5.29 -3.61 16.71
N SER A 34 -4.58 -4.74 16.74
CA SER A 34 -3.44 -4.92 17.63
C SER A 34 -2.21 -4.10 17.20
N TYR A 35 -2.06 -3.87 15.91
CA TYR A 35 -0.97 -3.08 15.36
C TYR A 35 -1.17 -1.57 15.55
N GLY A 36 -2.37 -1.03 15.57
CA GLY A 36 -2.87 0.31 15.97
C GLY A 36 -1.96 1.56 15.87
N ILE A 37 -0.76 1.40 15.27
CA ILE A 37 0.28 2.44 15.18
C ILE A 37 0.54 2.90 13.75
N TYR A 38 -0.18 2.32 12.78
CA TYR A 38 0.09 2.56 11.35
C TYR A 38 0.03 4.05 10.99
N ASP A 39 -1.04 4.75 11.38
CA ASP A 39 -1.18 6.19 11.14
C ASP A 39 -0.07 7.01 11.82
N LYS A 40 0.40 6.60 13.00
CA LYS A 40 1.52 7.27 13.68
C LYS A 40 2.81 7.13 12.89
N ILE A 41 3.05 5.95 12.28
CA ILE A 41 4.19 5.75 11.38
C ILE A 41 4.06 6.64 10.15
N LEU A 42 2.88 6.69 9.53
CA LEU A 42 2.62 7.54 8.36
C LEU A 42 2.91 9.03 8.67
N MET A 43 2.45 9.53 9.81
CA MET A 43 2.70 10.92 10.24
C MET A 43 4.20 11.28 10.33
N HIS A 44 5.04 10.32 10.72
CA HIS A 44 6.49 10.54 10.83
C HIS A 44 7.24 10.25 9.53
N SER A 45 6.69 9.38 8.67
CA SER A 45 7.40 8.89 7.48
C SER A 45 7.32 9.80 6.26
N GLY A 46 6.48 10.83 6.30
CA GLY A 46 6.22 11.70 5.13
C GLY A 46 5.51 10.99 3.97
N TYR A 47 5.13 9.72 4.13
CA TYR A 47 4.38 8.97 3.12
C TYR A 47 2.89 9.35 3.17
N PRO A 48 2.21 9.49 2.01
CA PRO A 48 2.67 9.26 0.64
C PRO A 48 3.29 10.48 -0.08
N GLY A 49 3.34 11.66 0.58
CA GLY A 49 4.09 12.84 0.17
C GLY A 49 4.10 13.14 -1.35
N GLU A 50 5.29 13.17 -1.95
CA GLU A 50 5.48 13.50 -3.37
C GLU A 50 4.84 12.49 -4.32
N ILE A 51 4.73 11.22 -3.92
CA ILE A 51 4.06 10.16 -4.68
C ILE A 51 2.59 10.54 -4.90
N LEU A 52 1.90 10.96 -3.84
CA LEU A 52 0.51 11.43 -3.91
C LEU A 52 0.37 12.62 -4.86
N SER A 53 1.26 13.60 -4.75
CA SER A 53 1.27 14.77 -5.62
C SER A 53 1.44 14.38 -7.09
N LYS A 54 2.35 13.43 -7.36
CA LYS A 54 2.58 12.92 -8.72
C LYS A 54 1.38 12.16 -9.25
N ILE A 55 0.80 11.22 -8.50
CA ILE A 55 -0.41 10.50 -8.91
C ILE A 55 -1.56 11.49 -9.15
N SER A 56 -1.75 12.45 -8.24
CA SER A 56 -2.78 13.49 -8.39
C SER A 56 -2.61 14.29 -9.67
N SER A 57 -1.39 14.53 -10.16
CA SER A 57 -1.16 15.26 -11.41
C SER A 57 -1.68 14.54 -12.66
N PHE A 58 -1.79 13.21 -12.63
CA PHE A 58 -2.33 12.41 -13.72
C PHE A 58 -3.87 12.30 -13.69
N ILE A 59 -4.47 12.46 -12.50
CA ILE A 59 -5.91 12.26 -12.34
C ILE A 59 -6.66 13.49 -12.88
N SER A 60 -7.52 13.26 -13.87
CA SER A 60 -8.41 14.29 -14.38
C SER A 60 -9.52 14.64 -13.37
N PRO A 61 -9.97 15.90 -13.31
CA PRO A 61 -11.13 16.28 -12.49
C PRO A 61 -12.35 15.43 -12.83
N LYS A 62 -13.18 15.12 -11.83
CA LYS A 62 -14.41 14.33 -11.98
C LYS A 62 -14.19 12.88 -12.44
N ALA A 63 -12.97 12.37 -12.34
CA ALA A 63 -12.68 10.96 -12.58
C ALA A 63 -13.21 10.07 -11.46
N THR A 64 -13.31 8.78 -11.73
CA THR A 64 -13.54 7.74 -10.74
C THR A 64 -12.22 7.07 -10.37
N PHE A 65 -12.04 6.73 -9.09
CA PHE A 65 -10.78 6.20 -8.56
C PHE A 65 -11.01 4.93 -7.74
N LEU A 66 -10.14 3.95 -7.89
CA LEU A 66 -10.12 2.69 -7.11
C LEU A 66 -8.80 2.61 -6.35
N ASP A 67 -8.89 2.49 -5.03
CA ASP A 67 -7.75 2.26 -4.13
C ASP A 67 -7.82 0.83 -3.59
N ILE A 68 -6.86 -0.02 -4.02
CA ILE A 68 -6.79 -1.45 -3.67
C ILE A 68 -5.84 -1.62 -2.49
N GLY A 69 -6.36 -2.05 -1.34
CA GLY A 69 -5.65 -2.05 -0.07
C GLY A 69 -5.58 -0.64 0.51
N ALA A 70 -6.73 0.04 0.54
CA ALA A 70 -6.82 1.46 0.90
C ALA A 70 -6.40 1.76 2.35
N GLY A 71 -6.41 0.76 3.24
CA GLY A 71 -6.05 0.91 4.63
C GLY A 71 -6.84 2.03 5.32
N THR A 72 -6.14 2.91 6.01
CA THR A 72 -6.72 4.08 6.68
C THR A 72 -6.91 5.29 5.76
N GLY A 73 -6.77 5.12 4.43
CA GLY A 73 -7.09 6.13 3.43
C GLY A 73 -5.95 7.09 3.06
N ALA A 74 -4.70 6.66 3.16
CA ALA A 74 -3.54 7.51 2.84
C ALA A 74 -3.59 8.12 1.43
N PHE A 75 -4.17 7.42 0.45
CA PHE A 75 -4.43 7.89 -0.90
C PHE A 75 -5.91 8.19 -1.14
N ALA A 76 -6.81 7.30 -0.71
CA ALA A 76 -8.24 7.43 -0.96
C ALA A 76 -8.79 8.78 -0.49
N ILE A 77 -8.45 9.24 0.71
CA ILE A 77 -8.94 10.50 1.28
C ILE A 77 -8.48 11.72 0.47
N PRO A 78 -7.17 11.97 0.27
CA PRO A 78 -6.74 13.16 -0.48
C PRO A 78 -7.16 13.12 -1.96
N LEU A 79 -7.22 11.96 -2.60
CA LEU A 79 -7.64 11.85 -4.01
C LEU A 79 -9.15 12.00 -4.19
N SER A 80 -9.97 11.65 -3.18
CA SER A 80 -11.43 11.84 -3.24
C SER A 80 -11.82 13.31 -3.37
N ARG A 81 -11.00 14.25 -2.90
CA ARG A 81 -11.24 15.69 -3.07
C ARG A 81 -11.22 16.15 -4.55
N LYS A 82 -10.64 15.34 -5.43
CA LYS A 82 -10.48 15.63 -6.87
C LYS A 82 -11.38 14.77 -7.76
N THR A 83 -11.82 13.62 -7.26
CA THR A 83 -12.60 12.65 -8.00
C THR A 83 -14.10 12.79 -7.72
N THR A 84 -14.95 12.34 -8.64
CA THR A 84 -16.39 12.25 -8.39
C THR A 84 -16.73 11.13 -7.43
N GLN A 85 -15.97 10.05 -7.49
CA GLN A 85 -16.14 8.89 -6.63
C GLN A 85 -14.80 8.19 -6.43
N THR A 86 -14.56 7.76 -5.21
CA THR A 86 -13.45 6.89 -4.83
C THR A 86 -14.00 5.61 -4.24
N ILE A 87 -13.54 4.47 -4.77
CA ILE A 87 -13.85 3.13 -4.23
C ILE A 87 -12.60 2.67 -3.48
N ALA A 88 -12.76 2.42 -2.19
CA ALA A 88 -11.69 1.96 -1.29
C ALA A 88 -11.92 0.50 -0.92
N VAL A 89 -11.04 -0.39 -1.37
CA VAL A 89 -11.07 -1.83 -1.09
C VAL A 89 -10.03 -2.16 -0.05
N ASP A 90 -10.42 -2.79 1.04
CA ASP A 90 -9.51 -3.33 2.06
C ASP A 90 -10.16 -4.50 2.81
N PRO A 91 -9.42 -5.58 3.14
CA PRO A 91 -10.00 -6.71 3.88
C PRO A 91 -10.21 -6.45 5.39
N SER A 92 -9.74 -5.32 5.92
CA SER A 92 -9.90 -4.97 7.35
C SER A 92 -11.02 -3.98 7.57
N ALA A 93 -12.11 -4.42 8.22
CA ALA A 93 -13.17 -3.56 8.70
C ALA A 93 -12.64 -2.43 9.59
N TYR A 94 -11.66 -2.71 10.44
CA TYR A 94 -11.03 -1.73 11.31
C TYR A 94 -10.33 -0.61 10.53
N GLN A 95 -9.58 -0.95 9.48
CA GLN A 95 -8.92 0.04 8.64
C GLN A 95 -9.94 0.90 7.90
N LEU A 96 -10.97 0.28 7.31
CA LEU A 96 -12.05 0.99 6.61
C LEU A 96 -12.90 1.86 7.55
N GLN A 97 -13.07 1.46 8.81
CA GLN A 97 -13.72 2.29 9.82
C GLN A 97 -12.93 3.58 10.06
N ILE A 98 -11.61 3.49 10.26
CA ILE A 98 -10.74 4.65 10.44
C ILE A 98 -10.79 5.56 9.20
N LEU A 99 -10.71 4.98 7.99
CA LEU A 99 -10.86 5.71 6.73
C LEU A 99 -12.18 6.49 6.71
N SER A 100 -13.29 5.82 7.01
CA SER A 100 -14.63 6.40 7.00
C SER A 100 -14.79 7.52 8.03
N GLU A 101 -14.22 7.36 9.23
CA GLU A 101 -14.20 8.39 10.27
C GLU A 101 -13.43 9.63 9.82
N LYS A 102 -12.24 9.46 9.24
CA LYS A 102 -11.43 10.57 8.68
C LYS A 102 -12.17 11.27 7.54
N ALA A 103 -12.75 10.50 6.59
CA ALA A 103 -13.54 11.05 5.49
C ALA A 103 -14.73 11.89 6.01
N ARG A 104 -15.46 11.40 7.00
CA ARG A 104 -16.56 12.11 7.63
C ARG A 104 -16.09 13.40 8.33
N GLN A 105 -14.96 13.38 9.02
CA GLN A 105 -14.37 14.56 9.67
C GLN A 105 -14.00 15.65 8.66
N GLU A 106 -13.62 15.25 7.44
CA GLU A 106 -13.30 16.16 6.33
C GLU A 106 -14.51 16.53 5.45
N GLY A 107 -15.71 16.04 5.78
CA GLY A 107 -16.93 16.29 5.01
C GLY A 107 -16.98 15.61 3.64
N LEU A 108 -16.17 14.56 3.43
CA LEU A 108 -16.14 13.80 2.18
C LEU A 108 -17.28 12.77 2.16
N THR A 109 -18.09 12.80 1.11
CA THR A 109 -19.28 11.92 0.94
C THR A 109 -19.18 11.01 -0.27
N ASN A 110 -18.06 11.07 -1.02
CA ASN A 110 -17.87 10.39 -2.29
C ASN A 110 -16.90 9.19 -2.20
N ILE A 111 -16.65 8.68 -0.99
CA ILE A 111 -15.85 7.46 -0.79
C ILE A 111 -16.79 6.30 -0.47
N ILE A 112 -16.68 5.22 -1.25
CA ILE A 112 -17.38 3.95 -1.01
C ILE A 112 -16.36 2.91 -0.57
N THR A 113 -16.63 2.18 0.50
CA THR A 113 -15.75 1.14 1.03
C THR A 113 -16.25 -0.25 0.67
N ILE A 114 -15.32 -1.16 0.33
CA ILE A 114 -15.58 -2.59 0.09
C ILE A 114 -14.67 -3.39 1.03
N GLU A 115 -15.27 -4.08 2.00
CA GLU A 115 -14.57 -4.95 2.95
C GLU A 115 -14.36 -6.33 2.31
N LYS A 116 -13.30 -6.46 1.50
CA LYS A 116 -12.91 -7.73 0.84
C LYS A 116 -11.41 -7.76 0.54
N GLU A 117 -10.85 -8.96 0.45
CA GLU A 117 -9.58 -9.16 -0.25
C GLU A 117 -9.79 -8.87 -1.75
N TRP A 118 -8.81 -8.24 -2.39
CA TRP A 118 -8.93 -7.89 -3.81
C TRP A 118 -9.27 -9.10 -4.70
N LYS A 119 -8.72 -10.27 -4.38
CA LYS A 119 -9.02 -11.51 -5.14
C LYS A 119 -10.51 -11.85 -5.17
N ASP A 120 -11.26 -11.49 -4.11
CA ASP A 120 -12.68 -11.83 -3.92
C ASP A 120 -13.64 -10.75 -4.45
N VAL A 121 -13.12 -9.57 -4.81
CA VAL A 121 -13.91 -8.50 -5.43
C VAL A 121 -14.25 -8.88 -6.87
N GLN A 122 -15.54 -8.81 -7.21
CA GLN A 122 -15.99 -9.05 -8.59
C GLN A 122 -15.93 -7.76 -9.40
N PRO A 123 -15.51 -7.78 -10.68
CA PRO A 123 -15.52 -6.60 -11.55
C PRO A 123 -16.90 -5.92 -11.63
N SER A 124 -17.99 -6.70 -11.54
CA SER A 124 -19.36 -6.19 -11.52
C SER A 124 -19.68 -5.37 -10.28
N GLU A 125 -19.01 -5.59 -9.13
CA GLU A 125 -19.19 -4.76 -7.93
C GLU A 125 -18.60 -3.37 -8.15
N ILE A 126 -17.41 -3.29 -8.74
CA ILE A 126 -16.78 -2.02 -9.11
C ILE A 126 -17.66 -1.25 -10.09
N SER A 127 -18.19 -1.94 -11.10
CA SER A 127 -19.06 -1.33 -12.13
C SER A 127 -20.36 -0.78 -11.56
N ARG A 128 -21.04 -1.52 -10.67
CA ARG A 128 -22.30 -1.10 -10.04
C ARG A 128 -22.12 0.14 -9.17
N MET A 129 -21.01 0.22 -8.44
CA MET A 129 -20.75 1.37 -7.57
C MET A 129 -20.44 2.63 -8.37
N ASN A 130 -19.87 2.49 -9.57
CA ASN A 130 -19.57 3.62 -10.46
C ASN A 130 -20.84 4.24 -11.11
N VAL A 131 -22.00 3.58 -11.06
CA VAL A 131 -23.24 4.02 -11.73
C VAL A 131 -24.14 4.90 -10.83
N SER A 132 -23.88 4.97 -9.53
CA SER A 132 -24.78 5.68 -8.58
C SER A 132 -24.84 7.21 -8.73
N GLY A 133 -24.14 7.80 -9.70
CA GLY A 133 -24.12 9.26 -9.98
C GLY A 133 -24.71 9.72 -11.30
N ALA A 134 -25.05 8.85 -12.22
CA ALA A 134 -25.65 9.24 -13.52
C ALA A 134 -26.68 8.19 -13.94
N GLY A 135 -27.96 8.56 -13.87
CA GLY A 135 -29.07 7.74 -14.32
C GLY A 135 -29.06 7.49 -15.84
N ILE A 136 -28.12 6.71 -16.31
CA ILE A 136 -28.02 6.25 -17.70
C ILE A 136 -27.99 4.73 -17.70
N SER A 137 -29.11 4.14 -18.08
CA SER A 137 -29.27 2.75 -18.46
C SER A 137 -28.48 2.47 -19.75
N GLY A 138 -27.23 1.99 -19.59
CA GLY A 138 -26.41 1.55 -20.72
C GLY A 138 -25.14 0.85 -20.20
N VAL A 139 -25.14 -0.47 -20.29
CA VAL A 139 -24.17 -1.41 -19.69
C VAL A 139 -22.78 -1.40 -20.36
N GLU A 140 -22.39 -0.42 -21.14
CA GLU A 140 -21.14 -0.51 -21.93
C GLU A 140 -19.89 0.14 -21.33
N ASN A 141 -19.91 0.65 -20.07
CA ASN A 141 -18.72 1.28 -19.47
C ASN A 141 -18.42 0.81 -18.05
N SER A 142 -18.24 -0.50 -17.92
CA SER A 142 -17.87 -1.15 -16.64
C SER A 142 -16.41 -0.87 -16.28
N GLY A 143 -16.15 -0.23 -15.13
CA GLY A 143 -14.81 0.02 -14.58
C GLY A 143 -14.60 1.47 -14.12
N VAL A 144 -13.43 1.73 -13.54
CA VAL A 144 -13.02 3.05 -13.03
C VAL A 144 -12.06 3.75 -13.99
N ASP A 145 -11.92 5.07 -13.85
CA ASP A 145 -10.95 5.81 -14.66
C ASP A 145 -9.52 5.48 -14.23
N TYR A 146 -9.26 5.47 -12.94
CA TYR A 146 -7.92 5.24 -12.39
C TYR A 146 -7.94 4.23 -11.26
N SER A 147 -6.87 3.44 -11.11
CA SER A 147 -6.67 2.53 -9.99
C SER A 147 -5.27 2.63 -9.41
N LEU A 148 -5.17 2.34 -8.12
CA LEU A 148 -3.94 2.30 -7.34
C LEU A 148 -3.88 1.02 -6.52
N ALA A 149 -2.68 0.43 -6.43
CA ALA A 149 -2.30 -0.54 -5.41
C ALA A 149 -0.98 -0.07 -4.78
N ALA A 150 -1.01 0.34 -3.51
CA ALA A 150 0.14 0.90 -2.83
C ALA A 150 0.52 0.06 -1.61
N TYR A 151 1.64 -0.69 -1.71
CA TYR A 151 2.08 -1.62 -0.66
C TYR A 151 1.03 -2.66 -0.24
N SER A 152 0.10 -2.99 -1.15
CA SER A 152 -1.05 -3.90 -0.91
C SER A 152 -1.03 -5.17 -1.76
N LEU A 153 0.06 -5.43 -2.47
CA LEU A 153 0.23 -6.58 -3.35
C LEU A 153 0.70 -7.80 -2.54
N PHE A 154 -0.22 -8.49 -1.89
CA PHE A 154 0.06 -9.66 -1.04
C PHE A 154 -0.48 -10.98 -1.62
N ASP A 155 -0.88 -10.98 -2.90
CA ASP A 155 -1.35 -12.18 -3.58
C ASP A 155 -0.18 -12.96 -4.18
N GLU A 156 -0.14 -14.27 -3.95
CA GLU A 156 0.84 -15.16 -4.59
C GLU A 156 0.63 -15.22 -6.11
N ASP A 157 -0.62 -15.11 -6.56
CA ASP A 157 -0.98 -15.03 -7.97
C ASP A 157 -1.01 -13.56 -8.43
N ILE A 158 0.17 -12.97 -8.49
CA ILE A 158 0.33 -11.56 -8.85
C ILE A 158 -0.16 -11.24 -10.26
N GLU A 159 -0.01 -12.17 -11.20
CA GLU A 159 -0.47 -11.98 -12.59
C GLU A 159 -1.99 -11.83 -12.62
N LYS A 160 -2.71 -12.66 -11.87
CA LYS A 160 -4.18 -12.55 -11.75
C LYS A 160 -4.60 -11.26 -11.04
N PHE A 161 -3.89 -10.87 -9.99
CA PHE A 161 -4.12 -9.60 -9.30
C PHE A 161 -4.02 -8.42 -10.27
N LEU A 162 -2.91 -8.36 -11.03
CA LEU A 162 -2.61 -7.29 -11.98
C LEU A 162 -3.56 -7.30 -13.18
N THR A 163 -3.87 -8.48 -13.74
CA THR A 163 -4.83 -8.61 -14.85
C THR A 163 -6.18 -8.01 -14.46
N LYS A 164 -6.73 -8.41 -13.31
CA LYS A 164 -8.00 -7.87 -12.84
C LYS A 164 -7.97 -6.36 -12.62
N MET A 165 -6.89 -5.82 -12.07
CA MET A 165 -6.69 -4.39 -11.90
C MET A 165 -6.65 -3.65 -13.25
N ILE A 166 -5.95 -4.23 -14.24
CA ILE A 166 -5.84 -3.70 -15.61
C ILE A 166 -7.19 -3.70 -16.31
N ASP A 167 -7.97 -4.78 -16.17
CA ASP A 167 -9.25 -4.96 -16.84
C ASP A 167 -10.34 -3.99 -16.35
N VAL A 168 -10.32 -3.66 -15.06
CA VAL A 168 -11.30 -2.72 -14.49
C VAL A 168 -10.91 -1.26 -14.63
N THR A 169 -9.74 -0.95 -15.21
CA THR A 169 -9.21 0.41 -15.27
C THR A 169 -9.15 0.94 -16.69
N LYS A 170 -9.65 2.16 -16.91
CA LYS A 170 -9.79 2.77 -18.25
C LYS A 170 -8.63 3.69 -18.65
N LYS A 171 -8.18 4.57 -17.75
CA LYS A 171 -7.28 5.69 -18.09
C LYS A 171 -5.89 5.58 -17.51
N GLY A 172 -5.76 5.16 -16.25
CA GLY A 172 -4.45 5.12 -15.62
C GLY A 172 -4.37 4.16 -14.45
N ILE A 173 -3.25 3.46 -14.38
CA ILE A 173 -2.96 2.45 -13.36
C ILE A 173 -1.69 2.87 -12.62
N PHE A 174 -1.73 2.81 -11.31
CA PHE A 174 -0.64 3.17 -10.43
C PHE A 174 -0.31 2.01 -9.48
N ILE A 175 0.96 1.69 -9.35
CA ILE A 175 1.46 0.72 -8.39
C ILE A 175 2.60 1.38 -7.61
N VAL A 176 2.49 1.42 -6.29
CA VAL A 176 3.56 1.92 -5.42
C VAL A 176 4.15 0.75 -4.66
N PHE A 177 5.45 0.59 -4.77
CA PHE A 177 6.17 -0.49 -4.11
C PHE A 177 7.59 -0.07 -3.73
N ARG A 178 8.27 -0.88 -2.89
CA ARG A 178 9.63 -0.60 -2.45
C ARG A 178 10.62 -0.58 -3.61
N ALA A 179 11.60 0.32 -3.53
CA ALA A 179 12.65 0.49 -4.54
C ALA A 179 14.07 0.32 -3.98
N GLU A 180 14.21 -0.17 -2.78
CA GLU A 180 15.48 -0.45 -2.15
C GLU A 180 15.48 -1.80 -1.43
N GLY A 181 16.66 -2.31 -1.11
CA GLY A 181 16.84 -3.54 -0.36
C GLY A 181 16.18 -3.51 1.03
N VAL A 182 16.28 -4.61 1.73
CA VAL A 182 15.79 -4.69 3.11
C VAL A 182 16.62 -3.75 3.98
N ASP A 183 15.97 -2.93 4.80
CA ASP A 183 16.66 -2.08 5.77
C ASP A 183 17.51 -2.93 6.73
N SER A 184 18.75 -2.49 7.02
CA SER A 184 19.72 -3.24 7.83
C SER A 184 19.19 -3.58 9.23
N LEU A 185 18.39 -2.69 9.83
CA LEU A 185 17.74 -2.97 11.11
C LEU A 185 16.70 -4.08 10.99
N ASN A 186 15.98 -4.15 9.86
CA ASN A 186 15.01 -5.21 9.62
C ASN A 186 15.72 -6.57 9.45
N GLU A 187 16.80 -6.61 8.69
CA GLU A 187 17.63 -7.81 8.53
C GLU A 187 18.27 -8.23 9.86
N PHE A 188 18.77 -7.28 10.65
CA PHE A 188 19.29 -7.55 11.99
C PHE A 188 18.22 -8.13 12.93
N ALA A 189 17.01 -7.57 12.88
CA ALA A 189 15.91 -7.95 13.78
C ALA A 189 15.29 -9.31 13.46
N TYR A 190 15.20 -9.68 12.17
CA TYR A 190 14.46 -10.85 11.71
C TYR A 190 15.29 -11.85 10.91
N GLY A 191 16.53 -11.53 10.57
CA GLY A 191 17.40 -12.32 9.70
C GLY A 191 17.10 -12.09 8.20
N PRO A 192 17.92 -12.71 7.33
CA PRO A 192 17.73 -12.64 5.88
C PRO A 192 16.41 -13.30 5.48
N ARG A 193 15.71 -12.68 4.53
CA ARG A 193 14.41 -13.15 4.00
C ARG A 193 14.38 -12.99 2.48
N PRO A 194 13.58 -13.78 1.76
CA PRO A 194 13.31 -13.54 0.35
C PRO A 194 12.88 -12.10 0.10
N TYR A 195 13.32 -11.54 -1.00
CA TYR A 195 13.10 -10.15 -1.33
C TYR A 195 12.53 -10.01 -2.74
N ALA A 196 11.52 -9.16 -2.85
CA ALA A 196 11.04 -8.65 -4.13
C ALA A 196 10.84 -7.13 -4.02
N ASP A 197 11.21 -6.45 -5.07
CA ASP A 197 11.08 -5.00 -5.22
C ASP A 197 10.28 -4.64 -6.48
N TYR A 198 10.28 -3.36 -6.81
CA TYR A 198 9.65 -2.84 -8.01
C TYR A 198 10.20 -3.44 -9.31
N LEU A 199 11.48 -3.88 -9.35
CA LEU A 199 12.06 -4.50 -10.54
C LEU A 199 11.39 -5.84 -10.83
N CYS A 200 11.12 -6.64 -9.79
CA CYS A 200 10.36 -7.88 -9.92
C CYS A 200 8.99 -7.61 -10.54
N LEU A 201 8.22 -6.64 -10.00
CA LEU A 201 6.92 -6.23 -10.55
C LEU A 201 7.01 -5.70 -11.97
N HIS A 202 8.02 -4.86 -12.26
CA HIS A 202 8.23 -4.29 -13.58
C HIS A 202 8.50 -5.37 -14.63
N HIS A 203 9.29 -6.38 -14.29
CA HIS A 203 9.53 -7.52 -15.18
C HIS A 203 8.27 -8.38 -15.37
N ILE A 204 7.50 -8.65 -14.32
CA ILE A 204 6.23 -9.37 -14.43
C ILE A 204 5.28 -8.62 -15.38
N LEU A 205 5.09 -7.32 -15.18
CA LEU A 205 4.23 -6.50 -16.05
C LEU A 205 4.71 -6.51 -17.51
N LYS A 206 6.01 -6.46 -17.74
CA LYS A 206 6.61 -6.56 -19.08
C LYS A 206 6.35 -7.92 -19.70
N ASP A 207 6.54 -9.02 -18.95
CA ASP A 207 6.28 -10.38 -19.42
C ASP A 207 4.80 -10.60 -19.76
N MET A 208 3.88 -9.94 -19.02
CA MET A 208 2.46 -9.89 -19.31
C MET A 208 2.09 -9.03 -20.54
N GLY A 209 3.05 -8.33 -21.16
CA GLY A 209 2.82 -7.43 -22.29
C GLY A 209 2.33 -6.04 -21.94
N TYR A 210 2.44 -5.63 -20.67
CA TYR A 210 2.04 -4.32 -20.19
C TYR A 210 3.27 -3.49 -19.79
N PRO A 211 3.79 -2.60 -20.67
CA PRO A 211 4.85 -1.67 -20.28
C PRO A 211 4.30 -0.61 -19.32
N PHE A 212 5.02 -0.40 -18.23
CA PHE A 212 4.77 0.65 -17.24
C PHE A 212 5.96 1.59 -17.20
N ASP A 213 5.70 2.88 -17.08
CA ASP A 213 6.70 3.89 -16.75
C ASP A 213 7.07 3.81 -15.27
N LEU A 214 8.22 4.37 -14.91
CA LEU A 214 8.78 4.29 -13.56
C LEU A 214 9.28 5.66 -13.09
N ILE A 215 8.95 6.01 -11.85
CA ILE A 215 9.54 7.13 -11.11
C ILE A 215 9.97 6.63 -9.74
N LEU A 216 11.16 7.02 -9.31
CA LEU A 216 11.69 6.73 -7.99
C LEU A 216 11.57 7.96 -7.09
N PHE A 217 11.14 7.76 -5.86
CA PHE A 217 11.05 8.78 -4.81
C PHE A 217 11.90 8.38 -3.63
N GLN A 218 12.59 9.33 -3.03
CA GLN A 218 13.34 9.11 -1.81
C GLN A 218 12.70 9.89 -0.67
N ARG A 219 12.61 9.26 0.49
CA ARG A 219 12.09 9.86 1.73
C ARG A 219 13.07 9.60 2.86
N ASP A 220 13.52 10.68 3.50
CA ASP A 220 14.25 10.60 4.75
C ASP A 220 13.30 10.95 5.89
N TYR A 221 13.26 10.12 6.91
CA TYR A 221 12.35 10.30 8.03
C TYR A 221 12.95 9.78 9.32
N SER A 222 12.32 10.09 10.43
CA SER A 222 12.74 9.59 11.72
C SER A 222 11.53 9.12 12.53
N LEU A 223 11.73 8.07 13.32
CA LEU A 223 10.73 7.55 14.23
C LEU A 223 11.17 7.72 15.68
N PRO A 224 10.27 8.13 16.59
CA PRO A 224 10.53 8.04 18.01
C PRO A 224 10.87 6.60 18.40
N ILE A 225 11.85 6.39 19.28
CA ILE A 225 12.29 5.04 19.67
C ILE A 225 11.16 4.19 20.26
N ASP A 226 10.26 4.80 21.02
CA ASP A 226 9.11 4.08 21.58
C ASP A 226 8.15 3.58 20.48
N LEU A 227 8.00 4.32 19.39
CA LEU A 227 7.22 3.87 18.23
C LEU A 227 7.96 2.77 17.48
N LEU A 228 9.28 2.93 17.31
CA LEU A 228 10.13 1.91 16.70
C LEU A 228 10.02 0.57 17.42
N PHE A 229 10.06 0.53 18.75
CA PHE A 229 9.93 -0.71 19.52
C PHE A 229 8.55 -1.37 19.34
N LYS A 230 7.51 -0.60 19.06
CA LYS A 230 6.20 -1.15 18.70
C LYS A 230 6.19 -1.77 17.30
N VAL A 231 6.94 -1.19 16.35
CA VAL A 231 7.13 -1.76 15.01
C VAL A 231 7.87 -3.09 15.11
N TYR A 232 8.94 -3.14 15.90
CA TYR A 232 9.81 -4.32 16.06
C TYR A 232 9.40 -5.24 17.22
N ARG A 233 8.15 -5.17 17.70
CA ARG A 233 7.66 -5.92 18.87
C ARG A 233 7.76 -7.45 18.74
N SER A 234 7.78 -7.98 17.52
CA SER A 234 7.94 -9.42 17.23
C SER A 234 9.39 -9.81 16.91
N SER A 235 10.34 -8.88 17.04
CA SER A 235 11.75 -9.17 16.88
C SER A 235 12.24 -10.10 18.00
N LYS A 236 13.16 -11.01 17.64
CA LYS A 236 13.91 -11.82 18.61
C LYS A 236 15.02 -11.03 19.31
N LYS A 237 15.35 -9.83 18.79
CA LYS A 237 16.34 -8.92 19.36
C LYS A 237 15.72 -8.04 20.44
N GLY A 238 16.46 -7.89 21.56
CA GLY A 238 16.05 -7.01 22.63
C GLY A 238 16.20 -5.52 22.28
N ARG A 239 15.58 -4.66 23.08
CA ARG A 239 15.60 -3.20 22.84
C ARG A 239 17.03 -2.65 22.81
N ASP A 240 17.90 -3.09 23.73
CA ASP A 240 19.28 -2.64 23.79
C ASP A 240 20.11 -3.09 22.59
N GLU A 241 19.83 -4.29 22.05
CA GLU A 241 20.46 -4.78 20.82
C GLU A 241 20.07 -3.92 19.60
N LEU A 242 18.77 -3.59 19.48
CA LEU A 242 18.26 -2.72 18.42
C LEU A 242 18.87 -1.32 18.51
N LEU A 243 18.94 -0.74 19.71
CA LEU A 243 19.59 0.57 19.93
C LEU A 243 21.08 0.52 19.62
N GLY A 244 21.78 -0.53 20.07
CA GLY A 244 23.20 -0.73 19.77
C GLY A 244 23.47 -0.85 18.27
N HIS A 245 22.59 -1.51 17.50
CA HIS A 245 22.68 -1.59 16.04
C HIS A 245 22.53 -0.21 15.40
N LEU A 246 21.47 0.53 15.75
CA LEU A 246 21.22 1.89 15.25
C LEU A 246 22.36 2.87 15.60
N SER A 247 22.93 2.76 16.79
CA SER A 247 24.06 3.57 17.22
C SER A 247 25.31 3.31 16.39
N ARG A 248 25.63 2.04 16.12
CA ARG A 248 26.78 1.67 15.27
C ARG A 248 26.65 2.18 13.84
N GLU A 249 25.42 2.28 13.33
CA GLU A 249 25.12 2.82 11.99
C GLU A 249 24.99 4.35 11.96
N GLY A 250 25.14 5.03 13.10
CA GLY A 250 24.97 6.48 13.17
C GLY A 250 23.53 6.97 12.97
N ARG A 251 22.56 6.07 13.14
CA ARG A 251 21.12 6.35 12.91
C ARG A 251 20.37 6.80 14.15
N LEU A 252 20.99 6.71 15.32
CA LEU A 252 20.37 7.15 16.58
C LEU A 252 20.59 8.64 16.75
N GLN A 253 19.51 9.38 16.99
CA GLN A 253 19.50 10.83 17.19
C GLN A 253 18.92 11.15 18.56
N GLU A 254 19.55 12.07 19.29
CA GLU A 254 18.98 12.63 20.51
C GLU A 254 18.34 13.98 20.19
N ARG A 255 17.09 14.15 20.60
CA ARG A 255 16.28 15.37 20.43
C ARG A 255 15.75 15.81 21.79
N ALA A 256 15.22 17.01 21.89
CA ALA A 256 14.66 17.55 23.12
C ALA A 256 13.52 16.70 23.72
N ASP A 257 12.79 15.99 22.87
CA ASP A 257 11.65 15.12 23.21
C ASP A 257 12.01 13.62 23.31
N GLY A 258 13.31 13.28 23.23
CA GLY A 258 13.80 11.92 23.41
C GLY A 258 14.69 11.40 22.28
N LYS A 259 14.84 10.08 22.25
CA LYS A 259 15.64 9.40 21.22
C LYS A 259 14.82 9.08 19.98
N TRP A 260 15.45 9.26 18.82
CA TRP A 260 14.86 9.03 17.50
C TRP A 260 15.77 8.16 16.66
N ALA A 261 15.19 7.34 15.79
CA ALA A 261 15.92 6.57 14.79
C ALA A 261 15.68 7.15 13.40
N ALA A 262 16.77 7.42 12.66
CA ALA A 262 16.74 7.91 11.30
C ALA A 262 16.60 6.77 10.29
N PHE A 263 15.82 7.01 9.24
CA PHE A 263 15.56 6.11 8.13
C PHE A 263 15.62 6.85 6.81
N SER A 264 16.03 6.14 5.78
CA SER A 264 15.88 6.54 4.39
C SER A 264 15.10 5.44 3.67
N ALA A 265 14.10 5.80 2.91
CA ALA A 265 13.30 4.85 2.13
C ALA A 265 13.20 5.30 0.67
N LYS A 266 13.26 4.35 -0.25
CA LYS A 266 12.98 4.57 -1.67
C LYS A 266 11.71 3.86 -2.08
N ASP A 267 10.82 4.61 -2.68
CA ASP A 267 9.57 4.12 -3.23
C ASP A 267 9.61 4.20 -4.75
N ALA A 268 9.07 3.20 -5.42
CA ALA A 268 8.85 3.21 -6.86
C ALA A 268 7.37 3.41 -7.16
N LEU A 269 7.07 4.35 -8.03
CA LEU A 269 5.78 4.49 -8.69
C LEU A 269 5.91 3.89 -10.09
N LEU A 270 5.32 2.70 -10.29
CA LEU A 270 5.10 2.16 -11.63
C LEU A 270 3.73 2.67 -12.08
N TYR A 271 3.64 3.23 -13.29
CA TYR A 271 2.38 3.76 -13.79
C TYR A 271 2.22 3.56 -15.29
N ARG A 272 0.98 3.47 -15.71
CA ARG A 272 0.60 3.42 -17.13
C ARG A 272 -0.62 4.30 -17.36
N ILE A 273 -0.47 5.29 -18.21
CA ILE A 273 -1.57 6.15 -18.68
C ILE A 273 -1.96 5.68 -20.08
N ARG A 274 -3.27 5.54 -20.32
CA ARG A 274 -3.86 5.09 -21.59
C ARG A 274 -4.39 6.27 -22.40
#